data_13b244d6e74e8f1ada13a0d3689f26b4
#
_entry.id   13b244d6e74e8f1ada13a0d3689f26b4
#
_cell.length_a   1.000
_cell.length_b   1.000
_cell.length_c   1.000
_cell.angle_alpha   90.00
_cell.angle_beta   90.00
_cell.angle_gamma   90.00
#
_symmetry.space_group_name_H-M   'P 1'
#
loop_
_entity.id
_entity.type
_entity.pdbx_description
1 polymer ?
#
loop_
_entity_poly.entity_id
_entity_poly.type
_entity_poly.pdbx_seq_one_letter_code
_entity_poly.pdbx_strand_id
1 'polypeptide(L)'
;IPESNRKYIRDDAGNSLPIGVVVCNWQSSFLLGDMIKIFLEEVLGYHAQIDPTLCQVGSHPIFALGGCTNFDNDELRSCGQESKIHVGLDAWVGSYANEQETFAKDYPDLAAVDLGSMGYDGEESIYVSKAAIDSAYADVGLALDFYKSYNASVHNPSKYFDKMSDVNPMELTLCSENAFTSSTSRMNLYVQFSGDSDGMTQQADGSYVAKCPDGRWWPGPGCRNDLTKCIPVITYHGWKLQAIMQWVTAYNFPAAVAMSTTYANWTKHVASNEALHYWWVPDATFIERQPEPVIFPRHSPSNWALGDKKTGGKGSYVAKMVSSNLQTKAPGVREFVAGVTFELPEVMDILLEQKQSGASNSQTMCQWVQRNRDRWEGWVPDRTKCAAQFGLYREEDNVFVTNRLNREGITCRACPSGRFSAELTDSNGTTFFCKPCAAGTSQASGAALRCDPCAKGEYQDEEGQSSCKRCNQGQYQSFEGQKQCIACPNDTTTLGFSSKNLLDCGCRNHKINIALEGSGLFDCLPCSDGLNCQFPSTIQNLMDGPEDQTFATIKSGYFSTKDDPTSLYRCEPASYCPGGKPGECTGGLTGVPC
;
A
#
# COMPACT_ATOMS: atom_id res chain seq x y z
N ILE A 1 -21.72 -6.13 32.36
CA ILE A 1 -21.32 -7.19 33.34
C ILE A 1 -20.63 -6.51 34.51
N PRO A 2 -21.04 -6.77 35.76
CA PRO A 2 -20.38 -6.21 36.94
C PRO A 2 -18.88 -6.46 36.91
N GLU A 3 -18.09 -5.46 37.31
CA GLU A 3 -16.63 -5.52 37.28
C GLU A 3 -16.07 -6.74 38.03
N SER A 4 -16.67 -7.07 39.19
CA SER A 4 -16.30 -8.23 40.01
C SER A 4 -16.47 -9.59 39.29
N ASN A 5 -17.26 -9.63 38.20
CA ASN A 5 -17.55 -10.84 37.46
C ASN A 5 -16.73 -10.93 36.13
N ARG A 6 -15.93 -9.89 35.84
CA ARG A 6 -15.10 -9.87 34.67
C ARG A 6 -13.86 -10.75 34.86
N LYS A 7 -13.40 -11.39 33.78
CA LYS A 7 -12.28 -12.31 33.78
C LYS A 7 -10.99 -11.58 33.42
N TYR A 8 -9.89 -11.99 34.02
CA TYR A 8 -8.54 -11.70 33.56
C TYR A 8 -8.03 -12.85 32.69
N ILE A 9 -7.20 -12.56 31.72
CA ILE A 9 -6.33 -13.57 31.11
C ILE A 9 -5.08 -13.77 31.97
N ARG A 10 -4.27 -14.79 31.67
CA ARG A 10 -3.01 -15.02 32.37
C ARG A 10 -1.84 -14.92 31.42
N ASP A 11 -0.76 -14.27 31.87
CA ASP A 11 0.52 -14.32 31.17
C ASP A 11 1.19 -15.70 31.33
N ASP A 12 2.31 -15.92 30.66
CA ASP A 12 3.04 -17.19 30.75
C ASP A 12 3.65 -17.45 32.12
N ALA A 13 3.80 -16.41 32.93
CA ALA A 13 4.21 -16.51 34.33
C ALA A 13 3.03 -16.75 35.29
N GLY A 14 1.77 -16.78 34.79
CA GLY A 14 0.55 -17.02 35.58
C GLY A 14 -0.07 -15.76 36.21
N ASN A 15 0.47 -14.57 35.95
CA ASN A 15 -0.08 -13.33 36.48
C ASN A 15 -1.39 -12.95 35.74
N SER A 16 -2.30 -12.33 36.46
CA SER A 16 -3.56 -11.84 35.87
C SER A 16 -3.34 -10.55 35.09
N LEU A 17 -3.77 -10.54 33.82
CA LEU A 17 -3.68 -9.41 32.93
C LEU A 17 -5.07 -9.05 32.35
N PRO A 18 -5.41 -7.76 32.17
CA PRO A 18 -6.54 -7.36 31.36
C PRO A 18 -6.25 -7.66 29.88
N ILE A 19 -7.29 -7.68 29.05
CA ILE A 19 -7.11 -7.63 27.59
C ILE A 19 -6.60 -6.24 27.22
N GLY A 20 -5.35 -6.13 26.77
CA GLY A 20 -4.75 -4.88 26.31
C GLY A 20 -5.24 -4.50 24.91
N VAL A 21 -5.59 -3.24 24.70
CA VAL A 21 -6.05 -2.67 23.43
C VAL A 21 -5.09 -1.59 23.00
N VAL A 22 -4.53 -1.69 21.78
CA VAL A 22 -3.74 -0.61 21.17
C VAL A 22 -4.66 0.35 20.42
N VAL A 23 -4.40 1.64 20.59
CA VAL A 23 -5.11 2.73 19.94
C VAL A 23 -4.10 3.67 19.31
N CYS A 24 -4.41 4.16 18.12
CA CYS A 24 -3.57 5.07 17.37
C CYS A 24 -4.07 6.52 17.45
N ASN A 25 -3.19 7.46 17.13
CA ASN A 25 -3.42 8.90 17.28
C ASN A 25 -4.26 9.49 16.14
N TRP A 26 -5.43 8.87 15.88
CA TRP A 26 -6.45 9.41 14.98
C TRP A 26 -7.84 8.99 15.43
N GLN A 27 -8.86 9.75 15.00
CA GLN A 27 -10.19 9.73 15.64
C GLN A 27 -10.93 8.39 15.50
N SER A 28 -10.86 7.73 14.32
CA SER A 28 -11.49 6.42 14.14
C SER A 28 -10.91 5.36 15.09
N SER A 29 -9.59 5.39 15.30
CA SER A 29 -8.94 4.46 16.22
C SER A 29 -9.33 4.67 17.68
N PHE A 30 -9.51 5.92 18.11
CA PHE A 30 -10.01 6.22 19.45
C PHE A 30 -11.43 5.66 19.65
N LEU A 31 -12.34 5.91 18.70
CA LEU A 31 -13.72 5.42 18.80
C LEU A 31 -13.78 3.90 18.79
N LEU A 32 -13.07 3.25 17.88
CA LEU A 32 -13.04 1.78 17.80
C LEU A 32 -12.34 1.14 19.00
N GLY A 33 -11.33 1.81 19.57
CA GLY A 33 -10.68 1.39 20.81
C GLY A 33 -11.63 1.41 22.03
N ASP A 34 -12.41 2.48 22.16
CA ASP A 34 -13.43 2.56 23.22
C ASP A 34 -14.56 1.55 22.97
N MET A 35 -14.98 1.37 21.73
CA MET A 35 -15.98 0.37 21.37
C MET A 35 -15.55 -1.04 21.78
N ILE A 36 -14.36 -1.47 21.34
CA ILE A 36 -13.89 -2.82 21.67
C ILE A 36 -13.75 -3.02 23.18
N LYS A 37 -13.31 -1.99 23.91
CA LYS A 37 -13.26 -2.04 25.37
C LYS A 37 -14.64 -2.26 25.98
N ILE A 38 -15.68 -1.55 25.50
CA ILE A 38 -17.08 -1.73 25.95
C ILE A 38 -17.53 -3.19 25.69
N PHE A 39 -17.28 -3.73 24.51
CA PHE A 39 -17.64 -5.11 24.21
C PHE A 39 -16.90 -6.12 25.06
N LEU A 40 -15.62 -5.94 25.29
CA LEU A 40 -14.82 -6.82 26.14
C LEU A 40 -15.36 -6.84 27.56
N GLU A 41 -15.72 -5.68 28.11
CA GLU A 41 -16.16 -5.54 29.51
C GLU A 41 -17.64 -5.91 29.70
N GLU A 42 -18.53 -5.40 28.84
CA GLU A 42 -19.97 -5.48 29.04
C GLU A 42 -20.64 -6.69 28.36
N VAL A 43 -20.02 -7.23 27.29
CA VAL A 43 -20.62 -8.34 26.53
C VAL A 43 -19.85 -9.63 26.74
N LEU A 44 -18.52 -9.60 26.63
CA LEU A 44 -17.67 -10.80 26.72
C LEU A 44 -17.20 -11.09 28.15
N GLY A 45 -17.29 -10.11 29.05
CA GLY A 45 -16.98 -10.24 30.46
C GLY A 45 -15.51 -10.38 30.81
N TYR A 46 -14.65 -9.64 30.14
CA TYR A 46 -13.23 -9.53 30.44
C TYR A 46 -12.88 -8.14 30.95
N HIS A 47 -11.89 -8.06 31.83
CA HIS A 47 -11.24 -6.79 32.12
C HIS A 47 -10.46 -6.35 30.85
N ALA A 48 -10.63 -5.10 30.44
CA ALA A 48 -9.95 -4.54 29.30
C ALA A 48 -9.27 -3.21 29.63
N GLN A 49 -8.13 -2.96 29.02
CA GLN A 49 -7.37 -1.72 29.21
C GLN A 49 -6.87 -1.21 27.87
N ILE A 50 -7.14 0.05 27.58
CA ILE A 50 -6.48 0.74 26.47
C ILE A 50 -5.05 1.07 26.93
N ASP A 51 -4.05 0.69 26.12
CA ASP A 51 -2.66 1.02 26.40
C ASP A 51 -2.46 2.54 26.34
N PRO A 52 -1.80 3.14 27.34
CA PRO A 52 -1.58 4.59 27.36
C PRO A 52 -0.64 5.10 26.27
N THR A 53 0.15 4.20 25.65
CA THR A 53 1.05 4.54 24.56
C THR A 53 0.27 4.58 23.26
N LEU A 54 0.09 5.76 22.70
CA LEU A 54 -0.59 5.95 21.41
C LEU A 54 0.36 5.65 20.25
N CYS A 55 -0.08 4.81 19.35
CA CYS A 55 0.67 4.62 18.11
C CYS A 55 0.61 5.90 17.25
N GLN A 56 1.72 6.24 16.59
CA GLN A 56 1.86 7.46 15.79
C GLN A 56 1.81 7.17 14.28
N VAL A 57 2.05 5.91 13.89
CA VAL A 57 2.04 5.46 12.50
C VAL A 57 1.38 4.08 12.39
N GLY A 58 0.85 3.75 11.22
CA GLY A 58 0.07 2.54 11.00
C GLY A 58 0.83 1.21 11.17
N SER A 59 2.16 1.22 11.26
CA SER A 59 2.96 0.03 11.58
C SER A 59 3.06 -0.29 13.07
N HIS A 60 2.82 0.67 13.94
CA HIS A 60 2.99 0.48 15.39
C HIS A 60 2.09 -0.61 15.98
N PRO A 61 0.85 -0.84 15.52
CA PRO A 61 0.05 -1.96 16.00
C PRO A 61 0.70 -3.33 15.79
N ILE A 62 1.49 -3.52 14.70
CA ILE A 62 2.22 -4.75 14.43
C ILE A 62 3.19 -5.06 15.57
N PHE A 63 3.94 -4.06 16.00
CA PHE A 63 4.93 -4.17 17.06
C PHE A 63 4.31 -4.28 18.45
N ALA A 64 3.27 -3.48 18.72
CA ALA A 64 2.53 -3.53 19.98
C ALA A 64 1.93 -4.92 20.24
N LEU A 65 1.22 -5.46 19.26
CA LEU A 65 0.62 -6.79 19.32
C LEU A 65 1.66 -7.92 19.28
N GLY A 66 2.83 -7.64 18.71
CA GLY A 66 3.99 -8.54 18.70
C GLY A 66 4.84 -8.51 19.99
N GLY A 67 4.38 -7.85 21.05
CA GLY A 67 5.07 -7.84 22.35
C GLY A 67 6.31 -6.94 22.39
N CYS A 68 6.38 -5.92 21.55
CA CYS A 68 7.45 -4.94 21.64
C CYS A 68 7.15 -3.86 22.69
N THR A 69 8.14 -3.50 23.49
CA THR A 69 8.13 -2.32 24.33
C THR A 69 8.59 -1.10 23.52
N ASN A 70 8.16 0.11 23.91
CA ASN A 70 8.43 1.36 23.17
C ASN A 70 8.10 1.22 21.67
N PHE A 71 6.99 0.57 21.37
CA PHE A 71 6.61 0.24 19.99
C PHE A 71 6.38 1.47 19.10
N ASP A 72 6.20 2.63 19.69
CA ASP A 72 6.04 3.95 19.06
C ASP A 72 7.38 4.66 18.77
N ASN A 73 8.51 4.08 19.17
CA ASN A 73 9.85 4.65 18.97
C ASN A 73 10.80 3.63 18.34
N ASP A 74 11.18 3.85 17.09
CA ASP A 74 12.03 2.95 16.31
C ASP A 74 13.42 2.69 16.94
N GLU A 75 13.98 3.69 17.64
CA GLU A 75 15.32 3.61 18.24
C GLU A 75 15.32 2.86 19.59
N LEU A 76 14.22 2.96 20.34
CA LEU A 76 14.08 2.39 21.67
C LEU A 76 13.26 1.09 21.69
N ARG A 77 12.71 0.69 20.53
CA ARG A 77 11.90 -0.52 20.41
C ARG A 77 12.70 -1.76 20.78
N SER A 78 12.12 -2.57 21.65
CA SER A 78 12.67 -3.86 22.03
C SER A 78 11.58 -4.92 21.96
N CYS A 79 11.80 -5.95 21.14
CA CYS A 79 10.86 -7.05 20.88
C CYS A 79 11.37 -8.37 21.48
N GLY A 80 10.55 -9.41 21.41
CA GLY A 80 10.92 -10.75 21.89
C GLY A 80 10.30 -11.12 23.25
N GLN A 81 9.32 -10.35 23.72
CA GLN A 81 8.56 -10.63 24.94
C GLN A 81 7.13 -11.02 24.61
N GLU A 82 6.49 -11.73 25.52
CA GLU A 82 5.05 -11.98 25.45
C GLU A 82 4.26 -10.67 25.40
N SER A 83 3.31 -10.57 24.45
CA SER A 83 2.50 -9.36 24.30
C SER A 83 1.54 -9.18 25.48
N LYS A 84 1.49 -7.95 26.00
CA LYS A 84 0.49 -7.48 26.95
C LYS A 84 -0.64 -6.70 26.25
N ILE A 85 -0.49 -6.46 24.96
CA ILE A 85 -1.47 -5.80 24.11
C ILE A 85 -2.02 -6.87 23.18
N HIS A 86 -3.34 -7.05 23.15
CA HIS A 86 -3.96 -8.23 22.57
C HIS A 86 -4.85 -7.94 21.37
N VAL A 87 -5.41 -6.72 21.28
CA VAL A 87 -6.35 -6.32 20.24
C VAL A 87 -5.98 -4.95 19.68
N GLY A 88 -5.99 -4.84 18.36
CA GLY A 88 -5.87 -3.59 17.61
C GLY A 88 -6.87 -3.57 16.46
N LEU A 89 -7.78 -2.61 16.50
CA LEU A 89 -8.65 -2.30 15.39
C LEU A 89 -8.08 -1.10 14.63
N ASP A 90 -8.54 -0.91 13.40
CA ASP A 90 -8.11 0.22 12.56
C ASP A 90 -6.59 0.23 12.24
N ALA A 91 -6.05 -0.97 12.00
CA ALA A 91 -4.64 -1.16 11.61
C ALA A 91 -4.48 -1.02 10.09
N TRP A 92 -3.66 -0.04 9.66
CA TRP A 92 -3.45 0.30 8.24
C TRP A 92 -2.34 -0.54 7.60
N VAL A 93 -2.50 -1.87 7.66
CA VAL A 93 -1.46 -2.84 7.28
C VAL A 93 -1.08 -2.82 5.80
N GLY A 94 -1.98 -2.44 4.91
CA GLY A 94 -1.69 -2.38 3.48
C GLY A 94 -0.55 -1.43 3.11
N SER A 95 -0.29 -0.41 3.95
CA SER A 95 0.83 0.52 3.80
C SER A 95 2.14 0.01 4.41
N TYR A 96 2.10 -1.04 5.25
CA TYR A 96 3.21 -1.53 6.07
C TYR A 96 3.41 -3.05 5.95
N ALA A 97 3.09 -3.63 4.79
CA ALA A 97 3.21 -5.06 4.56
C ALA A 97 4.67 -5.58 4.72
N ASN A 98 5.65 -4.77 4.34
CA ASN A 98 7.07 -5.14 4.47
C ASN A 98 7.51 -5.22 5.94
N GLU A 99 7.05 -4.28 6.77
CA GLU A 99 7.32 -4.27 8.21
C GLU A 99 6.69 -5.48 8.88
N GLN A 100 5.46 -5.82 8.50
CA GLN A 100 4.77 -7.01 9.00
C GLN A 100 5.50 -8.30 8.60
N GLU A 101 5.90 -8.43 7.34
CA GLU A 101 6.64 -9.59 6.84
C GLU A 101 8.01 -9.72 7.53
N THR A 102 8.74 -8.61 7.69
CA THR A 102 10.02 -8.59 8.37
C THR A 102 9.87 -9.00 9.84
N PHE A 103 8.88 -8.44 10.55
CA PHE A 103 8.62 -8.79 11.93
C PHE A 103 8.26 -10.27 12.10
N ALA A 104 7.40 -10.79 11.22
CA ALA A 104 6.99 -12.20 11.25
C ALA A 104 8.15 -13.15 10.95
N LYS A 105 9.14 -12.73 10.17
CA LYS A 105 10.36 -13.50 9.91
C LYS A 105 11.27 -13.52 11.13
N ASP A 106 11.44 -12.37 11.79
CA ASP A 106 12.35 -12.23 12.93
C ASP A 106 11.76 -12.81 14.23
N TYR A 107 10.43 -12.73 14.39
CA TYR A 107 9.68 -13.16 15.57
C TYR A 107 8.42 -13.98 15.18
N PRO A 108 8.56 -15.16 14.58
CA PRO A 108 7.43 -15.92 14.03
C PRO A 108 6.35 -16.29 15.06
N ASP A 109 6.74 -16.59 16.29
CA ASP A 109 5.81 -16.98 17.36
C ASP A 109 5.08 -15.79 18.01
N LEU A 110 5.59 -14.59 17.81
CA LEU A 110 5.05 -13.34 18.38
C LEU A 110 4.34 -12.49 17.33
N ALA A 111 4.42 -12.85 16.05
CA ALA A 111 3.85 -12.07 14.98
C ALA A 111 2.35 -11.84 15.18
N ALA A 112 1.93 -10.58 15.09
CA ALA A 112 0.52 -10.22 15.18
C ALA A 112 -0.28 -10.92 14.08
N VAL A 113 -1.48 -11.38 14.43
CA VAL A 113 -2.36 -12.12 13.52
C VAL A 113 -3.36 -11.14 12.91
N ASP A 114 -3.35 -11.05 11.59
CA ASP A 114 -4.36 -10.34 10.82
C ASP A 114 -5.63 -11.20 10.73
N LEU A 115 -6.74 -10.68 11.24
CA LEU A 115 -8.07 -11.32 11.20
C LEU A 115 -8.93 -10.86 10.01
N GLY A 116 -8.36 -10.11 9.10
CA GLY A 116 -9.03 -9.60 7.92
C GLY A 116 -9.46 -8.13 8.02
N SER A 117 -10.14 -7.66 6.97
CA SER A 117 -10.59 -6.28 6.86
C SER A 117 -11.60 -5.90 7.94
N MET A 118 -11.54 -4.64 8.37
CA MET A 118 -12.62 -4.00 9.15
C MET A 118 -13.94 -3.89 8.34
N GLY A 119 -13.90 -4.14 7.03
CA GLY A 119 -15.02 -4.01 6.10
C GLY A 119 -14.94 -2.77 5.20
N TYR A 120 -13.92 -1.95 5.40
CA TYR A 120 -13.63 -0.78 4.57
C TYR A 120 -12.15 -0.65 4.30
N ASP A 121 -11.82 0.05 3.22
CA ASP A 121 -10.46 0.46 2.89
C ASP A 121 -10.23 1.91 3.31
N GLY A 122 -9.04 2.19 3.79
CA GLY A 122 -8.58 3.54 4.05
C GLY A 122 -7.92 4.10 2.79
N GLU A 123 -8.25 5.34 2.46
CA GLU A 123 -7.61 6.07 1.37
C GLU A 123 -6.80 7.23 1.93
N GLU A 124 -5.54 7.32 1.50
CA GLU A 124 -4.63 8.39 1.93
C GLU A 124 -3.92 9.02 0.73
N SER A 125 -3.96 10.35 0.67
CA SER A 125 -3.36 11.14 -0.41
C SER A 125 -3.03 12.56 0.08
N ILE A 126 -2.63 13.43 -0.83
CA ILE A 126 -2.80 14.87 -0.63
C ILE A 126 -4.18 15.26 -1.18
N TYR A 127 -4.85 16.10 -0.41
CA TYR A 127 -6.21 16.55 -0.69
C TYR A 127 -6.26 18.05 -0.90
N VAL A 128 -7.20 18.47 -1.72
CA VAL A 128 -7.52 19.86 -2.04
C VAL A 128 -8.97 20.14 -1.67
N SER A 129 -9.27 21.33 -1.16
CA SER A 129 -10.64 21.69 -0.81
C SER A 129 -11.52 21.77 -2.05
N LYS A 130 -12.80 21.44 -1.89
CA LYS A 130 -13.80 21.65 -2.95
C LYS A 130 -13.88 23.12 -3.37
N ALA A 131 -13.71 24.05 -2.43
CA ALA A 131 -13.74 25.47 -2.70
C ALA A 131 -12.62 25.91 -3.66
N ALA A 132 -11.39 25.41 -3.47
CA ALA A 132 -10.29 25.69 -4.40
C ALA A 132 -10.53 25.09 -5.78
N ILE A 133 -11.04 23.84 -5.85
CA ILE A 133 -11.40 23.17 -7.11
C ILE A 133 -12.44 23.99 -7.87
N ASP A 134 -13.55 24.31 -7.23
CA ASP A 134 -14.66 25.04 -7.86
C ASP A 134 -14.20 26.43 -8.34
N SER A 135 -13.36 27.12 -7.54
CA SER A 135 -12.80 28.42 -7.90
C SER A 135 -11.88 28.36 -9.12
N ALA A 136 -10.98 27.38 -9.14
CA ALA A 136 -10.02 27.20 -10.24
C ALA A 136 -10.71 26.76 -11.54
N TYR A 137 -11.71 25.91 -11.41
CA TYR A 137 -12.48 25.45 -12.56
C TYR A 137 -13.34 26.57 -13.16
N ALA A 138 -14.01 27.35 -12.32
CA ALA A 138 -14.84 28.49 -12.76
C ALA A 138 -14.00 29.60 -13.41
N ASP A 139 -12.77 29.84 -12.93
CA ASP A 139 -11.90 30.90 -13.43
C ASP A 139 -11.24 30.56 -14.77
N VAL A 140 -10.62 29.37 -14.87
CA VAL A 140 -9.79 28.98 -16.05
C VAL A 140 -9.97 27.53 -16.49
N GLY A 141 -10.97 26.81 -15.99
CA GLY A 141 -11.19 25.41 -16.30
C GLY A 141 -10.12 24.46 -15.75
N LEU A 142 -9.41 24.86 -14.67
CA LEU A 142 -8.33 24.10 -14.09
C LEU A 142 -8.85 23.12 -13.04
N ALA A 143 -8.68 21.81 -13.28
CA ALA A 143 -9.11 20.73 -12.38
C ALA A 143 -8.03 20.47 -11.32
N LEU A 144 -8.15 21.06 -10.13
CA LEU A 144 -7.16 20.93 -9.05
C LEU A 144 -7.17 19.57 -8.33
N ASP A 145 -8.13 18.72 -8.61
CA ASP A 145 -8.15 17.30 -8.21
C ASP A 145 -7.28 16.41 -9.13
N PHE A 146 -6.56 16.98 -10.08
CA PHE A 146 -5.71 16.25 -11.02
C PHE A 146 -4.26 16.75 -10.99
N TYR A 147 -3.30 15.86 -10.80
CA TYR A 147 -1.89 16.18 -10.58
C TYR A 147 -1.24 17.06 -11.66
N LYS A 148 -1.65 16.93 -12.94
CA LYS A 148 -1.08 17.74 -14.03
C LYS A 148 -1.44 19.22 -13.94
N SER A 149 -2.52 19.55 -13.25
CA SER A 149 -2.96 20.94 -13.02
C SER A 149 -1.99 21.75 -12.15
N TYR A 150 -1.08 21.05 -11.46
CA TYR A 150 -0.06 21.67 -10.61
C TYR A 150 1.28 21.90 -11.32
N ASN A 151 1.44 21.53 -12.58
CA ASN A 151 2.71 21.77 -13.27
C ASN A 151 2.99 23.27 -13.43
N ALA A 152 3.93 23.77 -12.64
CA ALA A 152 4.32 25.20 -12.58
C ALA A 152 4.85 25.76 -13.91
N SER A 153 5.27 24.90 -14.85
CA SER A 153 5.68 25.36 -16.19
C SER A 153 4.49 25.66 -17.12
N VAL A 154 3.29 25.20 -16.76
CA VAL A 154 2.10 25.30 -17.62
C VAL A 154 0.99 26.13 -16.95
N HIS A 155 0.82 25.97 -15.65
CA HIS A 155 -0.29 26.53 -14.89
C HIS A 155 0.19 27.38 -13.72
N ASN A 156 -0.69 28.25 -13.21
CA ASN A 156 -0.46 29.01 -11.99
C ASN A 156 -1.53 28.69 -10.93
N PRO A 157 -1.47 27.51 -10.31
CA PRO A 157 -2.48 27.09 -9.33
C PRO A 157 -2.35 27.82 -7.99
N SER A 158 -1.20 28.41 -7.67
CA SER A 158 -0.93 29.03 -6.35
C SER A 158 -1.90 30.17 -5.98
N LYS A 159 -2.54 30.80 -6.97
CA LYS A 159 -3.50 31.88 -6.72
C LYS A 159 -4.80 31.43 -6.03
N TYR A 160 -5.06 30.12 -5.96
CA TYR A 160 -6.25 29.53 -5.31
C TYR A 160 -5.95 29.04 -3.89
N PHE A 161 -4.75 29.27 -3.39
CA PHE A 161 -4.29 28.79 -2.09
C PHE A 161 -3.77 29.94 -1.24
N ASP A 162 -3.76 29.74 0.07
CA ASP A 162 -3.08 30.62 1.00
C ASP A 162 -1.58 30.66 0.72
N LYS A 163 -0.91 31.68 1.23
CA LYS A 163 0.55 31.77 1.15
C LYS A 163 1.18 31.03 2.33
N MET A 164 2.42 30.59 2.15
CA MET A 164 3.22 30.05 3.27
C MET A 164 3.28 31.00 4.46
N SER A 165 3.30 32.33 4.21
CA SER A 165 3.33 33.38 5.25
C SER A 165 2.06 33.44 6.10
N ASP A 166 0.95 32.91 5.61
CA ASP A 166 -0.33 32.94 6.29
C ASP A 166 -0.47 31.78 7.30
N VAL A 167 0.47 30.81 7.23
CA VAL A 167 0.56 29.69 8.15
C VAL A 167 1.45 30.08 9.34
N ASN A 168 0.95 29.89 10.57
CA ASN A 168 1.71 30.22 11.76
C ASN A 168 2.99 29.35 11.89
N PRO A 169 4.21 29.92 11.80
CA PRO A 169 5.43 29.13 11.80
C PRO A 169 5.69 28.41 13.15
N MET A 170 5.10 28.88 14.26
CA MET A 170 5.25 28.23 15.57
C MET A 170 4.46 26.91 15.67
N GLU A 171 3.54 26.67 14.75
CA GLU A 171 2.76 25.44 14.64
C GLU A 171 3.43 24.41 13.72
N LEU A 172 4.60 24.75 13.13
CA LEU A 172 5.36 23.89 12.23
C LEU A 172 6.66 23.40 12.86
N THR A 173 6.98 22.12 12.65
CA THR A 173 8.23 21.48 13.10
C THR A 173 9.41 21.94 12.27
N LEU A 174 10.58 22.10 12.89
CA LEU A 174 11.82 22.34 12.14
C LEU A 174 12.20 21.10 11.33
N CYS A 175 12.66 21.29 10.11
CA CYS A 175 13.14 20.19 9.26
C CYS A 175 14.29 19.40 9.92
N SER A 176 15.13 20.06 10.71
CA SER A 176 16.23 19.44 11.46
C SER A 176 15.76 18.54 12.61
N GLU A 177 14.54 18.79 13.12
CA GLU A 177 13.95 18.04 14.24
C GLU A 177 13.03 16.93 13.78
N ASN A 178 12.61 16.94 12.52
CA ASN A 178 11.74 15.89 11.98
C ASN A 178 12.57 14.68 11.55
N ALA A 179 12.26 13.51 12.10
CA ALA A 179 12.98 12.26 11.87
C ALA A 179 13.00 11.81 10.38
N PHE A 180 12.14 12.35 9.53
CA PHE A 180 12.16 12.05 8.10
C PHE A 180 13.11 12.99 7.34
N THR A 181 12.95 14.31 7.46
CA THR A 181 13.71 15.33 6.72
C THR A 181 15.16 15.44 7.16
N SER A 182 15.47 15.07 8.40
CA SER A 182 16.83 14.97 8.93
C SER A 182 17.51 13.62 8.67
N SER A 183 16.78 12.60 8.21
CA SER A 183 17.32 11.27 7.94
C SER A 183 18.09 11.21 6.63
N THR A 184 19.39 10.99 6.71
CA THR A 184 20.27 10.85 5.53
C THR A 184 19.87 9.67 4.65
N SER A 185 19.49 8.53 5.22
CA SER A 185 19.08 7.35 4.46
C SER A 185 17.80 7.62 3.63
N ARG A 186 16.82 8.30 4.22
CA ARG A 186 15.57 8.67 3.54
C ARG A 186 15.77 9.73 2.46
N MET A 187 16.62 10.72 2.74
CA MET A 187 16.92 11.78 1.76
C MET A 187 17.81 11.28 0.62
N ASN A 188 18.73 10.36 0.86
CA ASN A 188 19.48 9.68 -0.20
C ASN A 188 18.54 8.89 -1.13
N LEU A 189 17.58 8.15 -0.55
CA LEU A 189 16.57 7.43 -1.32
C LEU A 189 15.68 8.40 -2.12
N TYR A 190 15.29 9.52 -1.55
CA TYR A 190 14.57 10.57 -2.25
C TYR A 190 15.35 11.08 -3.47
N VAL A 191 16.62 11.45 -3.29
CA VAL A 191 17.48 11.92 -4.39
C VAL A 191 17.66 10.86 -5.47
N GLN A 192 17.84 9.60 -5.07
CA GLN A 192 17.96 8.47 -6.01
C GLN A 192 16.77 8.37 -6.98
N PHE A 193 15.54 8.57 -6.49
CA PHE A 193 14.34 8.41 -7.32
C PHE A 193 13.83 9.72 -7.94
N SER A 194 14.11 10.86 -7.33
CA SER A 194 13.66 12.17 -7.83
C SER A 194 14.69 12.86 -8.72
N GLY A 195 15.97 12.59 -8.53
CA GLY A 195 17.07 13.32 -9.14
C GLY A 195 17.28 14.73 -8.57
N ASP A 196 16.48 15.16 -7.58
CA ASP A 196 16.53 16.52 -7.03
C ASP A 196 17.53 16.65 -5.89
N SER A 197 18.79 16.85 -6.23
CA SER A 197 19.86 17.21 -5.27
C SER A 197 19.78 18.67 -4.82
N ASP A 198 19.22 19.58 -5.63
CA ASP A 198 19.16 21.02 -5.31
C ASP A 198 18.22 21.32 -4.14
N GLY A 199 17.22 20.47 -3.90
CA GLY A 199 16.33 20.51 -2.75
C GLY A 199 16.95 19.96 -1.46
N MET A 200 18.20 19.54 -1.50
CA MET A 200 18.90 18.92 -0.40
C MET A 200 20.14 19.71 0.02
N THR A 201 20.54 19.55 1.27
CA THR A 201 21.83 19.98 1.79
C THR A 201 22.73 18.74 1.84
N GLN A 202 23.81 18.74 1.07
CA GLN A 202 24.80 17.68 1.11
C GLN A 202 25.67 17.79 2.37
N GLN A 203 25.82 16.67 3.07
CA GLN A 203 26.64 16.54 4.25
C GLN A 203 28.12 16.26 3.87
N ALA A 204 29.04 16.36 4.83
CA ALA A 204 30.47 16.14 4.60
C ALA A 204 30.80 14.69 4.15
N ASP A 205 29.97 13.73 4.51
CA ASP A 205 30.06 12.31 4.09
C ASP A 205 29.41 12.01 2.73
N GLY A 206 28.91 13.06 2.04
CA GLY A 206 28.23 12.94 0.76
C GLY A 206 26.74 12.60 0.83
N SER A 207 26.22 12.32 2.01
CA SER A 207 24.78 12.08 2.23
C SER A 207 23.96 13.38 2.17
N TYR A 208 22.64 13.25 2.15
CA TYR A 208 21.71 14.37 2.02
C TYR A 208 20.77 14.49 3.21
N VAL A 209 20.40 15.74 3.54
CA VAL A 209 19.26 16.11 4.39
C VAL A 209 18.40 17.15 3.67
N ALA A 210 17.13 17.29 4.02
CA ALA A 210 16.26 18.25 3.35
C ALA A 210 16.74 19.70 3.55
N LYS A 211 16.71 20.50 2.47
CA LYS A 211 17.08 21.91 2.50
C LYS A 211 15.84 22.78 2.72
N CYS A 212 15.68 23.29 3.93
CA CYS A 212 14.59 24.17 4.32
C CYS A 212 15.15 25.58 4.57
N PRO A 213 14.99 26.55 3.65
CA PRO A 213 15.62 27.86 3.74
C PRO A 213 15.24 28.66 4.99
N ASP A 214 14.02 28.52 5.48
CA ASP A 214 13.49 29.14 6.71
C ASP A 214 13.49 28.20 7.91
N GLY A 215 14.06 27.01 7.74
CA GLY A 215 14.13 25.96 8.74
C GLY A 215 12.88 25.06 8.82
N ARG A 216 11.75 25.39 8.19
CA ARG A 216 10.46 24.69 8.35
C ARG A 216 9.86 24.18 7.04
N TRP A 217 10.00 24.96 5.96
CA TRP A 217 9.42 24.65 4.68
C TRP A 217 10.45 24.08 3.72
N TRP A 218 10.19 22.90 3.19
CA TRP A 218 10.95 22.35 2.07
C TRP A 218 10.29 22.74 0.74
N PRO A 219 10.87 23.66 -0.05
CA PRO A 219 10.28 24.09 -1.31
C PRO A 219 10.64 23.11 -2.45
N GLY A 220 9.61 22.68 -3.19
CA GLY A 220 9.76 21.90 -4.40
C GLY A 220 10.35 22.69 -5.58
N PRO A 221 10.81 22.01 -6.65
CA PRO A 221 11.44 22.66 -7.81
C PRO A 221 10.55 23.73 -8.45
N GLY A 222 9.23 23.52 -8.49
CA GLY A 222 8.28 24.40 -9.15
C GLY A 222 8.16 25.80 -8.57
N CYS A 223 8.62 26.03 -7.33
CA CYS A 223 8.58 27.36 -6.68
C CYS A 223 9.83 27.72 -5.89
N ARG A 224 10.86 26.88 -5.88
CA ARG A 224 12.09 27.06 -5.09
C ARG A 224 12.79 28.40 -5.34
N ASN A 225 12.70 28.92 -6.57
CA ASN A 225 13.30 30.19 -6.97
C ASN A 225 12.46 31.42 -6.59
N ASP A 226 11.18 31.19 -6.23
CA ASP A 226 10.26 32.26 -5.82
C ASP A 226 9.26 31.67 -4.81
N LEU A 227 9.63 31.72 -3.54
CA LEU A 227 8.83 31.13 -2.45
C LEU A 227 7.44 31.76 -2.30
N THR A 228 7.20 32.93 -2.87
CA THR A 228 5.88 33.58 -2.84
C THR A 228 4.86 32.86 -3.71
N LYS A 229 5.30 31.99 -4.60
CA LYS A 229 4.47 31.15 -5.47
C LYS A 229 4.24 29.75 -4.92
N CYS A 230 4.83 29.41 -3.79
CA CYS A 230 4.68 28.09 -3.21
C CYS A 230 3.29 27.93 -2.57
N ILE A 231 2.60 26.89 -2.97
CA ILE A 231 1.40 26.39 -2.30
C ILE A 231 1.83 25.67 -1.03
N PRO A 232 1.26 25.97 0.15
CA PRO A 232 1.51 25.19 1.35
C PRO A 232 1.02 23.75 1.19
N VAL A 233 1.89 22.77 1.50
CA VAL A 233 1.51 21.37 1.68
C VAL A 233 1.82 21.00 3.12
N ILE A 234 0.78 20.69 3.90
CA ILE A 234 0.92 20.47 5.34
C ILE A 234 0.60 19.01 5.67
N THR A 235 1.55 18.34 6.32
CA THR A 235 1.39 17.01 6.87
C THR A 235 1.68 17.01 8.37
N TYR A 236 1.49 15.88 9.03
CA TYR A 236 1.82 15.69 10.43
C TYR A 236 2.78 14.52 10.60
N HIS A 237 3.72 14.62 11.53
CA HIS A 237 4.66 13.57 11.95
C HIS A 237 5.46 12.89 10.80
N GLY A 238 5.53 13.53 9.62
CA GLY A 238 6.19 12.95 8.45
C GLY A 238 5.37 11.92 7.67
N TRP A 239 4.07 11.85 7.90
CA TRP A 239 3.17 10.95 7.18
C TRP A 239 3.23 11.16 5.67
N LYS A 240 3.46 10.07 4.94
CA LYS A 240 3.63 10.02 3.48
C LYS A 240 4.65 10.99 2.90
N LEU A 241 5.52 11.56 3.71
CA LEU A 241 6.41 12.66 3.31
C LEU A 241 7.30 12.27 2.12
N GLN A 242 7.79 11.02 2.07
CA GLN A 242 8.55 10.51 0.92
C GLN A 242 7.75 10.59 -0.39
N ALA A 243 6.48 10.19 -0.37
CA ALA A 243 5.63 10.24 -1.55
C ALA A 243 5.30 11.69 -1.92
N ILE A 244 4.94 12.52 -0.94
CA ILE A 244 4.59 13.93 -1.15
C ILE A 244 5.76 14.68 -1.79
N MET A 245 6.98 14.54 -1.28
CA MET A 245 8.16 15.19 -1.84
C MET A 245 8.44 14.70 -3.28
N GLN A 246 8.28 13.39 -3.54
CA GLN A 246 8.44 12.85 -4.89
C GLN A 246 7.34 13.33 -5.84
N TRP A 247 6.07 13.44 -5.42
CA TRP A 247 4.99 14.00 -6.24
C TRP A 247 5.25 15.47 -6.58
N VAL A 248 5.59 16.26 -5.57
CA VAL A 248 5.94 17.69 -5.75
C VAL A 248 7.05 17.87 -6.77
N THR A 249 8.07 17.03 -6.72
CA THR A 249 9.21 17.09 -7.63
C THR A 249 8.90 16.55 -9.02
N ALA A 250 8.36 15.32 -9.10
CA ALA A 250 8.15 14.64 -10.37
C ALA A 250 7.14 15.35 -11.26
N TYR A 251 6.16 16.03 -10.66
CA TYR A 251 5.10 16.73 -11.39
C TYR A 251 5.25 18.25 -11.36
N ASN A 252 6.38 18.73 -10.89
CA ASN A 252 6.75 20.15 -10.85
C ASN A 252 5.69 21.02 -10.16
N PHE A 253 5.19 20.57 -8.99
CA PHE A 253 4.23 21.35 -8.21
C PHE A 253 4.90 22.62 -7.69
N PRO A 254 4.28 23.80 -7.79
CA PRO A 254 4.75 25.00 -7.11
C PRO A 254 4.34 24.92 -5.63
N ALA A 255 4.94 24.01 -4.89
CA ALA A 255 4.54 23.69 -3.53
C ALA A 255 5.72 23.62 -2.58
N ALA A 256 5.49 24.03 -1.33
CA ALA A 256 6.41 23.82 -0.23
C ALA A 256 5.78 22.95 0.85
N VAL A 257 6.54 22.02 1.38
CA VAL A 257 6.08 20.99 2.32
C VAL A 257 6.54 21.33 3.73
N ALA A 258 5.62 21.26 4.70
CA ALA A 258 5.92 21.41 6.12
C ALA A 258 5.14 20.38 6.97
N MET A 259 5.61 20.19 8.19
CA MET A 259 5.04 19.27 9.17
C MET A 259 4.50 20.05 10.38
N SER A 260 3.26 19.78 10.79
CA SER A 260 2.70 20.35 12.01
C SER A 260 3.37 19.78 13.26
N THR A 261 3.52 20.61 14.29
CA THR A 261 4.11 20.22 15.58
C THR A 261 3.25 19.23 16.38
N THR A 262 1.92 19.33 16.25
CA THR A 262 0.95 18.47 16.94
C THR A 262 -0.19 18.08 16.03
N TYR A 263 -0.89 16.99 16.38
CA TYR A 263 -2.11 16.58 15.69
C TYR A 263 -3.19 17.70 15.74
N ALA A 264 -3.34 18.37 16.88
CA ALA A 264 -4.28 19.48 17.03
C ALA A 264 -3.94 20.66 16.12
N ASN A 265 -2.66 20.99 15.93
CA ASN A 265 -2.24 22.03 14.97
C ASN A 265 -2.49 21.58 13.53
N TRP A 266 -2.24 20.31 13.21
CA TRP A 266 -2.55 19.78 11.89
C TRP A 266 -4.05 19.86 11.58
N THR A 267 -4.93 19.41 12.48
CA THR A 267 -6.39 19.52 12.31
C THR A 267 -6.86 20.97 12.19
N LYS A 268 -6.25 21.89 12.92
CA LYS A 268 -6.49 23.33 12.81
C LYS A 268 -6.11 23.84 11.41
N HIS A 269 -4.96 23.47 10.88
CA HIS A 269 -4.55 23.86 9.52
C HIS A 269 -5.51 23.31 8.48
N VAL A 270 -5.88 22.03 8.59
CA VAL A 270 -6.89 21.41 7.71
C VAL A 270 -8.21 22.16 7.75
N ALA A 271 -8.64 22.64 8.90
CA ALA A 271 -9.92 23.34 9.08
C ALA A 271 -9.90 24.79 8.60
N SER A 272 -8.77 25.48 8.68
CA SER A 272 -8.71 26.96 8.54
C SER A 272 -7.85 27.47 7.40
N ASN A 273 -6.98 26.64 6.79
CA ASN A 273 -6.12 27.09 5.69
C ASN A 273 -6.55 26.52 4.34
N GLU A 274 -6.51 27.35 3.31
CA GLU A 274 -6.64 26.90 1.93
C GLU A 274 -5.26 26.43 1.44
N ALA A 275 -4.96 25.17 1.69
CA ALA A 275 -3.69 24.53 1.43
C ALA A 275 -3.90 23.10 0.94
N LEU A 276 -2.87 22.49 0.38
CA LEU A 276 -2.85 21.05 0.19
C LEU A 276 -2.53 20.36 1.51
N HIS A 277 -3.32 19.37 1.89
CA HIS A 277 -3.09 18.63 3.11
C HIS A 277 -2.89 17.14 2.82
N TYR A 278 -1.92 16.51 3.47
CA TYR A 278 -1.98 15.06 3.61
C TYR A 278 -3.21 14.72 4.46
N TRP A 279 -4.02 13.81 3.96
CA TRP A 279 -5.24 13.42 4.63
C TRP A 279 -5.61 11.96 4.35
N TRP A 280 -6.59 11.46 5.07
CA TRP A 280 -7.09 10.10 4.91
C TRP A 280 -8.58 10.00 5.21
N VAL A 281 -9.19 8.94 4.69
CA VAL A 281 -10.56 8.52 4.98
C VAL A 281 -10.48 7.17 5.69
N PRO A 282 -11.21 6.95 6.81
CA PRO A 282 -12.23 7.83 7.42
C PRO A 282 -11.66 8.91 8.35
N ASP A 283 -12.18 10.12 8.26
CA ASP A 283 -11.93 11.24 9.20
C ASP A 283 -13.12 12.20 9.25
N ALA A 284 -13.46 12.70 10.45
CA ALA A 284 -14.61 13.56 10.67
C ALA A 284 -14.48 14.95 10.01
N THR A 285 -13.26 15.46 9.85
CA THR A 285 -12.99 16.74 9.20
C THR A 285 -13.25 16.67 7.70
N PHE A 286 -13.17 15.48 7.11
CA PHE A 286 -13.47 15.22 5.72
C PHE A 286 -14.91 15.62 5.36
N ILE A 287 -15.86 15.36 6.24
CA ILE A 287 -17.28 15.67 6.02
C ILE A 287 -17.52 17.16 5.91
N GLU A 288 -16.85 17.98 6.71
CA GLU A 288 -17.04 19.42 6.76
C GLU A 288 -16.41 20.17 5.58
N ARG A 289 -15.22 19.73 5.19
CA ARG A 289 -14.42 20.40 4.14
C ARG A 289 -14.68 19.82 2.75
N GLN A 290 -15.25 18.62 2.66
CA GLN A 290 -15.48 17.88 1.40
C GLN A 290 -14.25 17.94 0.47
N PRO A 291 -13.06 17.62 0.98
CA PRO A 291 -11.85 17.68 0.17
C PRO A 291 -11.84 16.53 -0.84
N GLU A 292 -11.22 16.78 -1.98
CA GLU A 292 -11.03 15.77 -3.01
C GLU A 292 -9.56 15.34 -3.04
N PRO A 293 -9.25 14.05 -3.23
CA PRO A 293 -7.89 13.60 -3.39
C PRO A 293 -7.32 14.10 -4.72
N VAL A 294 -6.08 14.53 -4.72
CA VAL A 294 -5.37 14.77 -5.98
C VAL A 294 -5.09 13.42 -6.64
N ILE A 295 -5.67 13.22 -7.82
CA ILE A 295 -5.56 11.99 -8.61
C ILE A 295 -4.18 11.94 -9.26
N PHE A 296 -3.37 10.97 -8.86
CA PHE A 296 -2.06 10.65 -9.42
C PHE A 296 -2.13 9.50 -10.43
N PRO A 297 -1.05 9.22 -11.20
CA PRO A 297 -0.99 8.01 -12.01
C PRO A 297 -1.25 6.74 -11.18
N ARG A 298 -1.82 5.73 -11.81
CA ARG A 298 -2.18 4.46 -11.16
C ARG A 298 -1.02 3.90 -10.34
N HIS A 299 -1.33 3.41 -9.15
CA HIS A 299 -0.37 2.78 -8.25
C HIS A 299 0.47 1.69 -8.93
N SER A 300 1.77 1.74 -8.68
CA SER A 300 2.74 0.72 -9.14
C SER A 300 3.36 0.03 -7.91
N PRO A 301 2.90 -1.19 -7.54
CA PRO A 301 3.42 -1.88 -6.37
C PRO A 301 4.93 -2.13 -6.42
N SER A 302 5.46 -2.48 -7.60
CA SER A 302 6.90 -2.73 -7.78
C SER A 302 7.74 -1.47 -7.56
N ASN A 303 7.31 -0.34 -8.10
CA ASN A 303 8.02 0.94 -7.90
C ASN A 303 7.97 1.36 -6.43
N TRP A 304 6.79 1.23 -5.82
CA TRP A 304 6.59 1.58 -4.42
C TRP A 304 7.45 0.74 -3.48
N ALA A 305 7.60 -0.55 -3.74
CA ALA A 305 8.46 -1.45 -2.97
C ALA A 305 9.94 -1.05 -3.05
N LEU A 306 10.40 -0.51 -4.18
CA LEU A 306 11.77 -0.01 -4.36
C LEU A 306 11.99 1.38 -3.76
N GLY A 307 10.94 2.11 -3.39
CA GLY A 307 11.02 3.50 -2.89
C GLY A 307 10.68 4.57 -3.93
N ASP A 308 10.37 4.20 -5.18
CA ASP A 308 9.83 5.12 -6.20
C ASP A 308 8.34 5.33 -5.95
N LYS A 309 8.00 6.46 -5.32
CA LYS A 309 6.64 6.81 -4.88
C LYS A 309 5.92 7.80 -5.83
N LYS A 310 6.38 7.94 -7.07
CA LYS A 310 5.82 8.94 -8.02
C LYS A 310 4.38 8.66 -8.45
N THR A 311 3.93 7.41 -8.37
CA THR A 311 2.53 7.05 -8.63
C THR A 311 1.65 7.25 -7.40
N GLY A 312 0.32 7.23 -7.57
CA GLY A 312 -0.62 7.30 -6.46
C GLY A 312 -0.41 6.20 -5.42
N GLY A 313 -0.83 6.43 -4.21
CA GLY A 313 -0.85 5.41 -3.16
C GLY A 313 -1.83 4.29 -3.52
N LYS A 314 -1.62 3.11 -2.97
CA LYS A 314 -2.67 2.08 -2.92
C LYS A 314 -3.56 2.40 -1.72
N GLY A 315 -4.88 2.33 -1.88
CA GLY A 315 -5.78 2.28 -0.73
C GLY A 315 -5.30 1.19 0.23
N SER A 316 -5.26 1.52 1.51
CA SER A 316 -4.83 0.57 2.53
C SER A 316 -6.06 -0.12 3.06
N TYR A 317 -6.14 -1.44 2.94
CA TYR A 317 -7.17 -2.13 3.68
C TYR A 317 -6.89 -1.97 5.18
N VAL A 318 -7.95 -1.67 5.91
CA VAL A 318 -7.90 -1.46 7.35
C VAL A 318 -8.21 -2.78 8.04
N ALA A 319 -7.26 -3.27 8.84
CA ALA A 319 -7.30 -4.61 9.40
C ALA A 319 -7.74 -4.62 10.87
N LYS A 320 -8.28 -5.76 11.26
CA LYS A 320 -8.41 -6.22 12.65
C LYS A 320 -7.21 -7.09 12.96
N MET A 321 -6.45 -6.72 13.96
CA MET A 321 -5.26 -7.46 14.36
C MET A 321 -5.32 -7.88 15.82
N VAL A 322 -4.74 -9.03 16.11
CA VAL A 322 -4.62 -9.54 17.47
C VAL A 322 -3.22 -10.09 17.73
N SER A 323 -2.83 -10.18 18.99
CA SER A 323 -1.60 -10.90 19.37
C SER A 323 -1.71 -12.40 19.09
N SER A 324 -0.60 -13.04 18.77
CA SER A 324 -0.54 -14.49 18.50
C SER A 324 -1.08 -15.34 19.66
N ASN A 325 -0.83 -14.92 20.90
CA ASN A 325 -1.24 -15.64 22.11
C ASN A 325 -2.74 -15.52 22.44
N LEU A 326 -3.49 -14.61 21.81
CA LEU A 326 -4.91 -14.42 22.10
C LEU A 326 -5.76 -15.66 21.76
N GLN A 327 -5.35 -16.45 20.76
CA GLN A 327 -6.03 -17.69 20.39
C GLN A 327 -6.09 -18.69 21.56
N THR A 328 -5.04 -18.77 22.34
CA THR A 328 -4.96 -19.69 23.48
C THR A 328 -5.51 -19.08 24.76
N LYS A 329 -5.29 -17.78 24.98
CA LYS A 329 -5.64 -17.09 26.24
C LYS A 329 -7.09 -16.62 26.30
N ALA A 330 -7.68 -16.22 25.18
CA ALA A 330 -9.08 -15.78 25.10
C ALA A 330 -9.67 -16.03 23.69
N PRO A 331 -9.88 -17.30 23.31
CA PRO A 331 -10.36 -17.65 21.96
C PRO A 331 -11.68 -16.96 21.60
N GLY A 332 -12.61 -16.82 22.53
CA GLY A 332 -13.87 -16.12 22.30
C GLY A 332 -13.72 -14.61 22.01
N VAL A 333 -12.67 -13.97 22.56
CA VAL A 333 -12.32 -12.58 22.20
C VAL A 333 -11.80 -12.51 20.78
N ARG A 334 -10.91 -13.42 20.40
CA ARG A 334 -10.39 -13.49 19.03
C ARG A 334 -11.50 -13.72 18.02
N GLU A 335 -12.44 -14.63 18.31
CA GLU A 335 -13.60 -14.91 17.46
C GLU A 335 -14.49 -13.67 17.32
N PHE A 336 -14.77 -12.99 18.43
CA PHE A 336 -15.52 -11.74 18.42
C PHE A 336 -14.85 -10.69 17.55
N VAL A 337 -13.55 -10.43 17.75
CA VAL A 337 -12.79 -9.45 16.95
C VAL A 337 -12.82 -9.80 15.46
N ALA A 338 -12.71 -11.07 15.10
CA ALA A 338 -12.82 -11.49 13.71
C ALA A 338 -14.21 -11.20 13.11
N GLY A 339 -15.26 -11.26 13.92
CA GLY A 339 -16.63 -10.93 13.51
C GLY A 339 -16.89 -9.42 13.32
N VAL A 340 -16.11 -8.54 13.97
CA VAL A 340 -16.29 -7.09 13.89
C VAL A 340 -16.12 -6.60 12.45
N THR A 341 -17.09 -5.88 11.92
CA THR A 341 -17.05 -5.33 10.57
C THR A 341 -17.91 -4.08 10.47
N PHE A 342 -17.45 -3.09 9.72
CA PHE A 342 -18.13 -1.83 9.45
C PHE A 342 -18.12 -1.53 7.96
N GLU A 343 -19.08 -0.75 7.51
CA GLU A 343 -18.99 -0.09 6.22
C GLU A 343 -18.41 1.32 6.39
N LEU A 344 -17.72 1.84 5.37
CA LEU A 344 -17.12 3.18 5.45
C LEU A 344 -18.14 4.28 5.83
N PRO A 345 -19.37 4.33 5.23
CA PRO A 345 -20.37 5.31 5.64
C PRO A 345 -20.74 5.20 7.12
N GLU A 346 -20.82 4.00 7.66
CA GLU A 346 -21.16 3.75 9.07
C GLU A 346 -20.09 4.36 10.00
N VAL A 347 -18.81 4.18 9.68
CA VAL A 347 -17.71 4.79 10.45
C VAL A 347 -17.75 6.31 10.34
N MET A 348 -18.03 6.83 9.14
CA MET A 348 -18.14 8.28 8.91
C MET A 348 -19.30 8.89 9.69
N ASP A 349 -20.45 8.22 9.78
CA ASP A 349 -21.61 8.67 10.56
C ASP A 349 -21.29 8.71 12.07
N ILE A 350 -20.59 7.71 12.61
CA ILE A 350 -20.15 7.68 14.01
C ILE A 350 -19.19 8.84 14.30
N LEU A 351 -18.23 9.08 13.43
CA LEU A 351 -17.29 10.20 13.53
C LEU A 351 -18.00 11.55 13.52
N LEU A 352 -18.98 11.70 12.64
CA LEU A 352 -19.80 12.92 12.54
C LEU A 352 -20.64 13.13 13.79
N GLU A 353 -21.32 12.09 14.30
CA GLU A 353 -22.11 12.15 15.52
C GLU A 353 -21.26 12.56 16.72
N GLN A 354 -20.08 11.96 16.87
CA GLN A 354 -19.15 12.32 17.94
C GLN A 354 -18.75 13.79 17.87
N LYS A 355 -18.40 14.27 16.68
CA LYS A 355 -17.97 15.66 16.48
C LYS A 355 -19.10 16.66 16.73
N GLN A 356 -20.31 16.38 16.26
CA GLN A 356 -21.47 17.27 16.41
C GLN A 356 -22.00 17.31 17.85
N SER A 357 -21.99 16.16 18.54
CA SER A 357 -22.48 16.09 19.92
C SER A 357 -21.49 16.65 20.94
N GLY A 358 -20.20 16.65 20.61
CA GLY A 358 -19.13 16.93 21.58
C GLY A 358 -19.03 15.91 22.71
N ALA A 359 -19.69 14.76 22.59
CA ALA A 359 -19.63 13.67 23.54
C ALA A 359 -18.23 13.02 23.55
N SER A 360 -17.86 12.38 24.65
CA SER A 360 -16.63 11.59 24.68
C SER A 360 -16.73 10.38 23.73
N ASN A 361 -15.59 9.85 23.29
CA ASN A 361 -15.54 8.67 22.44
C ASN A 361 -16.31 7.49 23.08
N SER A 362 -16.08 7.27 24.36
CA SER A 362 -16.75 6.20 25.13
C SER A 362 -18.27 6.40 25.19
N GLN A 363 -18.74 7.64 25.38
CA GLN A 363 -20.19 7.93 25.38
C GLN A 363 -20.80 7.69 23.99
N THR A 364 -20.17 8.16 22.93
CA THR A 364 -20.62 7.96 21.55
C THR A 364 -20.72 6.47 21.23
N MET A 365 -19.67 5.70 21.53
CA MET A 365 -19.67 4.27 21.24
C MET A 365 -20.61 3.47 22.12
N CYS A 366 -20.80 3.86 23.39
CA CYS A 366 -21.81 3.25 24.26
C CYS A 366 -23.23 3.45 23.68
N GLN A 367 -23.55 4.63 23.21
CA GLN A 367 -24.84 4.92 22.57
C GLN A 367 -24.98 4.15 21.24
N TRP A 368 -23.93 4.06 20.43
CA TRP A 368 -23.93 3.28 19.20
C TRP A 368 -24.20 1.80 19.51
N VAL A 369 -23.49 1.20 20.47
CA VAL A 369 -23.67 -0.20 20.88
C VAL A 369 -25.10 -0.45 21.34
N GLN A 370 -25.69 0.45 22.11
CA GLN A 370 -27.07 0.31 22.57
C GLN A 370 -28.10 0.35 21.43
N ARG A 371 -27.88 1.23 20.44
CA ARG A 371 -28.84 1.42 19.33
C ARG A 371 -28.71 0.35 18.23
N ASN A 372 -27.55 -0.27 18.08
CA ASN A 372 -27.22 -1.14 16.95
C ASN A 372 -27.05 -2.60 17.35
N ARG A 373 -27.89 -3.09 18.30
CA ARG A 373 -27.79 -4.46 18.79
C ARG A 373 -27.90 -5.50 17.68
N ASP A 374 -28.85 -5.35 16.79
CA ASP A 374 -29.06 -6.26 15.66
C ASP A 374 -27.85 -6.34 14.72
N ARG A 375 -27.05 -5.26 14.64
CA ARG A 375 -25.85 -5.16 13.84
C ARG A 375 -24.70 -5.98 14.43
N TRP A 376 -24.47 -5.87 15.74
CA TRP A 376 -23.31 -6.47 16.38
C TRP A 376 -23.60 -7.79 17.12
N GLU A 377 -24.87 -8.16 17.35
CA GLU A 377 -25.19 -9.43 18.04
C GLU A 377 -24.60 -10.64 17.29
N GLY A 378 -24.52 -10.56 15.97
CA GLY A 378 -23.88 -11.58 15.13
C GLY A 378 -22.35 -11.69 15.29
N TRP A 379 -21.70 -10.69 15.91
CA TRP A 379 -20.27 -10.74 16.19
C TRP A 379 -19.95 -11.55 17.46
N VAL A 380 -20.93 -11.66 18.36
CA VAL A 380 -20.76 -12.42 19.61
C VAL A 380 -20.77 -13.91 19.28
N PRO A 381 -19.71 -14.66 19.62
CA PRO A 381 -19.62 -16.08 19.30
C PRO A 381 -20.77 -16.88 19.93
N ASP A 382 -21.67 -17.39 19.11
CA ASP A 382 -22.59 -18.43 19.55
C ASP A 382 -21.90 -19.78 19.28
N ARG A 383 -21.65 -20.54 20.33
CA ARG A 383 -21.01 -21.87 20.22
C ARG A 383 -21.79 -22.84 19.34
N THR A 384 -23.02 -22.52 18.96
CA THR A 384 -23.88 -23.32 18.07
C THR A 384 -23.88 -22.85 16.64
N LYS A 385 -23.43 -21.61 16.36
CA LYS A 385 -23.41 -21.00 15.02
C LYS A 385 -22.10 -20.25 14.83
N CYS A 386 -21.33 -20.62 13.82
CA CYS A 386 -20.14 -19.85 13.45
C CYS A 386 -20.57 -18.57 12.74
N ALA A 387 -19.93 -17.46 13.11
CA ALA A 387 -20.05 -16.19 12.40
C ALA A 387 -19.22 -16.20 11.10
N ALA A 388 -19.44 -15.20 10.25
CA ALA A 388 -18.59 -14.94 9.10
C ALA A 388 -17.10 -14.83 9.55
N GLN A 389 -16.18 -15.28 8.71
CA GLN A 389 -14.74 -15.44 8.96
C GLN A 389 -14.34 -16.68 9.78
N PHE A 390 -15.29 -17.33 10.45
CA PHE A 390 -15.09 -18.59 11.16
C PHE A 390 -15.65 -19.76 10.35
N GLY A 391 -15.31 -20.95 10.78
CA GLY A 391 -15.88 -22.18 10.26
C GLY A 391 -15.98 -23.23 11.34
N LEU A 392 -16.85 -24.20 11.12
CA LEU A 392 -17.06 -25.34 11.99
C LEU A 392 -15.78 -26.16 12.06
N TYR A 393 -15.24 -26.36 13.25
CA TYR A 393 -14.00 -27.06 13.52
C TYR A 393 -14.23 -28.15 14.55
N ARG A 394 -13.77 -29.36 14.26
CA ARG A 394 -13.86 -30.48 15.18
C ARG A 394 -12.54 -30.62 15.93
N GLU A 395 -12.61 -30.49 17.26
CA GLU A 395 -11.44 -30.52 18.15
C GLU A 395 -10.78 -31.90 18.19
N GLU A 396 -11.57 -32.96 18.07
CA GLU A 396 -11.10 -34.36 18.20
C GLU A 396 -10.06 -34.73 17.17
N ASP A 397 -10.24 -34.34 15.92
CA ASP A 397 -9.34 -34.66 14.79
C ASP A 397 -8.65 -33.45 14.16
N ASN A 398 -8.86 -32.26 14.73
CA ASN A 398 -8.29 -30.99 14.27
C ASN A 398 -8.66 -30.64 12.81
N VAL A 399 -9.92 -30.86 12.42
CA VAL A 399 -10.39 -30.70 11.05
C VAL A 399 -11.50 -29.64 10.94
N PHE A 400 -11.42 -28.77 9.93
CA PHE A 400 -12.56 -27.96 9.51
C PHE A 400 -13.59 -28.83 8.80
N VAL A 401 -14.82 -28.85 9.31
CA VAL A 401 -15.92 -29.64 8.76
C VAL A 401 -16.85 -28.78 7.91
N THR A 402 -17.45 -29.39 6.90
CA THR A 402 -18.33 -28.72 5.92
C THR A 402 -19.80 -29.01 6.14
N ASN A 403 -20.13 -29.75 7.20
CA ASN A 403 -21.51 -30.10 7.53
C ASN A 403 -21.72 -30.11 9.05
N ARG A 404 -22.98 -30.05 9.49
CA ARG A 404 -23.40 -30.04 10.90
C ARG A 404 -23.72 -31.41 11.47
N LEU A 405 -23.31 -32.48 10.85
CA LEU A 405 -23.84 -33.83 11.14
C LEU A 405 -23.52 -34.35 12.55
N ASN A 406 -22.60 -33.76 13.28
CA ASN A 406 -22.37 -34.10 14.68
C ASN A 406 -21.92 -32.87 15.45
N ARG A 407 -22.70 -32.44 16.46
CA ARG A 407 -22.47 -31.18 17.19
C ARG A 407 -21.59 -31.33 18.44
N GLU A 408 -21.32 -32.54 18.91
CA GLU A 408 -20.43 -32.77 20.03
C GLU A 408 -18.99 -32.56 19.58
N GLY A 409 -18.26 -31.69 20.30
CA GLY A 409 -16.86 -31.37 20.01
C GLY A 409 -16.63 -30.43 18.82
N ILE A 410 -17.69 -29.80 18.28
CA ILE A 410 -17.56 -28.76 17.25
C ILE A 410 -17.48 -27.39 17.90
N THR A 411 -16.48 -26.63 17.50
CA THR A 411 -16.29 -25.22 17.90
C THR A 411 -16.20 -24.36 16.63
N CYS A 412 -16.29 -23.05 16.80
CA CYS A 412 -16.01 -22.12 15.72
C CYS A 412 -14.55 -21.70 15.79
N ARG A 413 -13.79 -21.93 14.70
CA ARG A 413 -12.42 -21.42 14.56
C ARG A 413 -12.30 -20.54 13.33
N ALA A 414 -11.46 -19.51 13.39
CA ALA A 414 -11.16 -18.68 12.24
C ALA A 414 -10.61 -19.52 11.10
N CYS A 415 -11.06 -19.25 9.88
CA CYS A 415 -10.53 -19.92 8.70
C CYS A 415 -9.03 -19.61 8.55
N PRO A 416 -8.17 -20.61 8.41
CA PRO A 416 -6.75 -20.38 8.21
C PRO A 416 -6.47 -19.82 6.81
N SER A 417 -5.26 -19.35 6.59
CA SER A 417 -4.76 -19.03 5.25
C SER A 417 -5.02 -20.19 4.26
N GLY A 418 -5.27 -19.86 3.01
CA GLY A 418 -5.69 -20.83 1.99
C GLY A 418 -7.17 -21.22 2.04
N ARG A 419 -7.92 -20.70 2.99
CA ARG A 419 -9.36 -20.94 3.12
C ARG A 419 -10.14 -19.66 3.33
N PHE A 420 -11.41 -19.67 2.98
CA PHE A 420 -12.35 -18.57 3.22
C PHE A 420 -13.60 -19.06 3.91
N SER A 421 -14.27 -18.15 4.60
CA SER A 421 -15.52 -18.42 5.30
C SER A 421 -16.68 -18.40 4.32
N ALA A 422 -17.31 -19.54 4.11
CA ALA A 422 -18.45 -19.72 3.22
C ALA A 422 -19.72 -19.98 4.03
N GLU A 423 -20.81 -19.35 3.63
CA GLU A 423 -22.11 -19.50 4.27
C GLU A 423 -22.70 -20.91 4.01
N LEU A 424 -23.28 -21.48 5.05
CA LEU A 424 -24.08 -22.70 5.01
C LEU A 424 -25.44 -22.41 5.67
N THR A 425 -26.50 -22.45 4.88
CA THR A 425 -27.86 -22.29 5.37
C THR A 425 -28.61 -23.62 5.26
N ASP A 426 -29.14 -24.10 6.37
CA ASP A 426 -29.96 -25.31 6.47
C ASP A 426 -31.17 -25.07 7.38
N SER A 427 -31.95 -26.14 7.68
CA SER A 427 -33.12 -26.09 8.56
C SER A 427 -32.84 -25.59 9.99
N ASN A 428 -31.59 -25.56 10.40
CA ASN A 428 -31.13 -25.08 11.72
C ASN A 428 -30.61 -23.65 11.70
N GLY A 429 -30.78 -22.94 10.56
CA GLY A 429 -30.35 -21.57 10.33
C GLY A 429 -28.98 -21.47 9.66
N THR A 430 -28.48 -20.25 9.58
CA THR A 430 -27.22 -19.94 8.91
C THR A 430 -26.01 -20.14 9.83
N THR A 431 -24.97 -20.73 9.30
CA THR A 431 -23.61 -20.82 9.90
C THR A 431 -22.57 -20.68 8.81
N PHE A 432 -21.32 -20.65 9.19
CA PHE A 432 -20.21 -20.53 8.23
C PHE A 432 -19.24 -21.72 8.38
N PHE A 433 -18.57 -22.05 7.30
CA PHE A 433 -17.53 -23.09 7.26
C PHE A 433 -16.33 -22.65 6.42
N CYS A 434 -15.15 -23.19 6.71
CA CYS A 434 -13.92 -22.83 6.01
C CYS A 434 -13.76 -23.66 4.74
N LYS A 435 -14.08 -23.07 3.59
CA LYS A 435 -13.89 -23.69 2.27
C LYS A 435 -12.48 -23.41 1.76
N PRO A 436 -11.76 -24.40 1.21
CA PRO A 436 -10.49 -24.17 0.57
C PRO A 436 -10.63 -23.24 -0.64
N CYS A 437 -9.66 -22.40 -0.88
CA CYS A 437 -9.57 -21.62 -2.10
C CYS A 437 -9.49 -22.55 -3.31
N ALA A 438 -10.29 -22.28 -4.33
CA ALA A 438 -10.24 -23.04 -5.56
C ALA A 438 -8.91 -22.78 -6.30
N ALA A 439 -8.48 -23.75 -7.10
CA ALA A 439 -7.36 -23.55 -8.01
C ALA A 439 -7.58 -22.30 -8.88
N GLY A 440 -6.55 -21.49 -9.04
CA GLY A 440 -6.61 -20.15 -9.64
C GLY A 440 -6.73 -19.02 -8.63
N THR A 441 -6.97 -19.35 -7.35
CA THR A 441 -7.14 -18.35 -6.28
C THR A 441 -6.29 -18.71 -5.07
N SER A 442 -6.00 -17.73 -4.23
CA SER A 442 -5.28 -17.93 -2.96
C SER A 442 -5.83 -17.00 -1.89
N GLN A 443 -5.46 -17.29 -0.63
CA GLN A 443 -5.76 -16.39 0.48
C GLN A 443 -4.64 -16.43 1.51
N ALA A 444 -3.88 -15.34 1.58
CA ALA A 444 -2.72 -15.23 2.47
C ALA A 444 -3.12 -15.06 3.93
N SER A 445 -4.21 -14.35 4.18
CA SER A 445 -4.68 -14.03 5.54
C SER A 445 -5.63 -15.08 6.06
N GLY A 446 -5.62 -15.30 7.37
CA GLY A 446 -6.70 -16.03 8.05
C GLY A 446 -8.00 -15.21 8.13
N ALA A 447 -9.10 -15.87 8.44
CA ALA A 447 -10.42 -15.27 8.65
C ALA A 447 -10.99 -14.53 7.42
N ALA A 448 -10.61 -14.90 6.22
CA ALA A 448 -11.07 -14.27 4.99
C ALA A 448 -12.49 -14.67 4.61
N LEU A 449 -13.22 -13.78 3.94
CA LEU A 449 -14.56 -14.03 3.41
C LEU A 449 -14.56 -14.51 1.95
N ARG A 450 -13.42 -14.40 1.28
CA ARG A 450 -13.25 -14.86 -0.10
C ARG A 450 -11.79 -15.15 -0.38
N CYS A 451 -11.54 -15.86 -1.45
CA CYS A 451 -10.19 -16.01 -1.98
C CYS A 451 -9.96 -14.98 -3.09
N ASP A 452 -8.76 -14.49 -3.19
CA ASP A 452 -8.37 -13.54 -4.22
C ASP A 452 -7.86 -14.28 -5.46
N PRO A 453 -8.24 -13.87 -6.67
CA PRO A 453 -7.72 -14.47 -7.88
C PRO A 453 -6.23 -14.19 -8.00
N CYS A 454 -5.48 -15.17 -8.48
CA CYS A 454 -4.07 -14.96 -8.81
C CYS A 454 -3.91 -13.82 -9.81
N ALA A 455 -2.97 -12.95 -9.56
CA ALA A 455 -2.70 -11.82 -10.44
C ALA A 455 -2.14 -12.27 -11.80
N LYS A 456 -2.19 -11.38 -12.77
CA LYS A 456 -1.51 -11.60 -14.06
C LYS A 456 -0.03 -11.90 -13.83
N GLY A 457 0.50 -12.91 -14.51
CA GLY A 457 1.85 -13.41 -14.31
C GLY A 457 1.97 -14.45 -13.20
N GLU A 458 0.85 -14.81 -12.58
CA GLU A 458 0.77 -15.81 -11.52
C GLU A 458 -0.34 -16.84 -11.79
N TYR A 459 -0.25 -17.98 -11.12
CA TYR A 459 -1.23 -19.06 -11.21
C TYR A 459 -1.30 -19.83 -9.91
N GLN A 460 -2.34 -20.65 -9.74
CA GLN A 460 -2.41 -21.63 -8.68
C GLN A 460 -3.14 -22.89 -9.16
N ASP A 461 -2.45 -24.01 -9.22
CA ASP A 461 -2.95 -25.30 -9.72
C ASP A 461 -3.56 -26.18 -8.62
N GLU A 462 -3.33 -25.84 -7.36
CA GLU A 462 -3.82 -26.58 -6.20
C GLU A 462 -4.87 -25.79 -5.43
N GLU A 463 -5.77 -26.51 -4.77
CA GLU A 463 -6.74 -25.90 -3.87
C GLU A 463 -6.16 -25.63 -2.49
N GLY A 464 -6.73 -24.65 -1.77
CA GLY A 464 -6.40 -24.37 -0.38
C GLY A 464 -5.05 -23.68 -0.17
N GLN A 465 -4.51 -23.03 -1.18
CA GLN A 465 -3.20 -22.39 -1.09
C GLN A 465 -3.30 -20.95 -0.58
N SER A 466 -2.27 -20.57 0.21
CA SER A 466 -2.16 -19.23 0.79
C SER A 466 -1.55 -18.20 -0.15
N SER A 467 -0.90 -18.62 -1.23
CA SER A 467 -0.25 -17.74 -2.20
C SER A 467 -0.32 -18.30 -3.61
N CYS A 468 -0.24 -17.43 -4.59
CA CYS A 468 -0.12 -17.84 -5.98
C CYS A 468 1.34 -18.14 -6.34
N LYS A 469 1.53 -19.03 -7.29
CA LYS A 469 2.82 -19.40 -7.87
C LYS A 469 3.12 -18.44 -9.04
N ARG A 470 4.35 -18.02 -9.17
CA ARG A 470 4.79 -17.17 -10.28
C ARG A 470 4.99 -17.99 -11.54
N CYS A 471 4.64 -17.42 -12.70
CA CYS A 471 5.04 -18.02 -13.96
C CYS A 471 6.56 -18.07 -14.07
N ASN A 472 7.07 -19.22 -14.50
CA ASN A 472 8.50 -19.42 -14.71
C ASN A 472 8.96 -18.64 -15.96
N GLN A 473 10.28 -18.48 -16.08
CA GLN A 473 10.89 -17.97 -17.29
C GLN A 473 10.46 -18.81 -18.50
N GLY A 474 10.09 -18.15 -19.60
CA GLY A 474 9.52 -18.78 -20.78
C GLY A 474 8.02 -19.04 -20.72
N GLN A 475 7.36 -18.51 -19.69
CA GLN A 475 5.92 -18.59 -19.51
C GLN A 475 5.33 -17.23 -19.13
N TYR A 476 4.08 -17.00 -19.49
CA TYR A 476 3.32 -15.81 -19.13
C TYR A 476 1.88 -16.15 -18.74
N GLN A 477 1.19 -15.21 -18.11
CA GLN A 477 -0.25 -15.31 -17.86
C GLN A 477 -0.91 -13.94 -17.92
N SER A 478 -1.79 -13.75 -18.91
CA SER A 478 -2.44 -12.46 -19.18
C SER A 478 -3.80 -12.28 -18.50
N PHE A 479 -4.30 -13.31 -17.87
CA PHE A 479 -5.58 -13.27 -17.15
C PHE A 479 -5.37 -13.56 -15.67
N GLU A 480 -6.21 -12.96 -14.86
CA GLU A 480 -6.27 -13.25 -13.43
C GLU A 480 -7.00 -14.58 -13.17
N GLY A 481 -6.75 -15.18 -11.99
CA GLY A 481 -7.47 -16.35 -11.56
C GLY A 481 -7.14 -17.65 -12.31
N GLN A 482 -5.96 -17.73 -12.91
CA GLN A 482 -5.59 -18.87 -13.74
C GLN A 482 -4.91 -20.00 -12.98
N LYS A 483 -5.12 -21.23 -13.47
CA LYS A 483 -4.59 -22.46 -12.88
C LYS A 483 -3.23 -22.87 -13.41
N GLN A 484 -2.78 -22.26 -14.47
CA GLN A 484 -1.47 -22.54 -15.10
C GLN A 484 -1.00 -21.35 -15.92
N CYS A 485 0.27 -21.28 -16.14
CA CYS A 485 0.87 -20.32 -17.06
C CYS A 485 0.88 -20.88 -18.49
N ILE A 486 0.91 -19.96 -19.44
CA ILE A 486 0.98 -20.25 -20.88
C ILE A 486 2.46 -20.20 -21.28
N ALA A 487 2.93 -21.23 -21.95
CA ALA A 487 4.29 -21.22 -22.48
C ALA A 487 4.43 -20.18 -23.60
N CYS A 488 5.55 -19.50 -23.64
CA CYS A 488 5.90 -18.68 -24.80
C CYS A 488 5.95 -19.54 -26.07
N PRO A 489 5.62 -18.96 -27.24
CA PRO A 489 5.76 -19.63 -28.52
C PRO A 489 7.18 -20.19 -28.75
N ASN A 490 7.29 -21.12 -29.70
CA ASN A 490 8.58 -21.75 -30.02
C ASN A 490 9.67 -20.69 -30.27
N ASP A 491 10.87 -20.99 -29.79
CA ASP A 491 12.05 -20.12 -29.90
C ASP A 491 11.99 -18.80 -29.10
N THR A 492 10.92 -18.58 -28.33
CA THR A 492 10.81 -17.41 -27.46
C THR A 492 10.92 -17.76 -25.99
N THR A 493 11.16 -16.74 -25.17
CA THR A 493 11.21 -16.85 -23.71
C THR A 493 10.85 -15.50 -23.10
N THR A 494 10.72 -15.41 -21.77
CA THR A 494 10.58 -14.15 -21.04
C THR A 494 11.90 -13.79 -20.37
N LEU A 495 12.12 -12.50 -20.05
CA LEU A 495 13.32 -12.05 -19.35
C LEU A 495 13.41 -12.63 -17.93
N GLY A 496 12.29 -12.80 -17.27
CA GLY A 496 12.22 -13.26 -15.88
C GLY A 496 10.94 -14.02 -15.56
N PHE A 497 10.62 -14.05 -14.29
CA PHE A 497 9.39 -14.65 -13.74
C PHE A 497 8.22 -13.67 -13.80
N SER A 498 7.01 -14.18 -13.64
CA SER A 498 5.75 -13.40 -13.52
C SER A 498 5.41 -12.54 -14.73
N SER A 499 5.81 -12.95 -15.94
CA SER A 499 5.44 -12.26 -17.17
C SER A 499 3.93 -12.27 -17.38
N LYS A 500 3.39 -11.12 -17.79
CA LYS A 500 1.94 -10.85 -17.76
C LYS A 500 1.28 -10.92 -19.13
N ASN A 501 2.05 -10.83 -20.19
CA ASN A 501 1.54 -10.74 -21.55
C ASN A 501 2.33 -11.63 -22.51
N LEU A 502 1.69 -12.00 -23.62
CA LEU A 502 2.38 -12.60 -24.75
C LEU A 502 3.53 -11.71 -25.26
N LEU A 503 3.36 -10.38 -25.17
CA LEU A 503 4.38 -9.41 -25.59
C LEU A 503 5.62 -9.38 -24.68
N ASP A 504 5.55 -9.97 -23.49
CA ASP A 504 6.73 -10.17 -22.62
C ASP A 504 7.61 -11.32 -23.13
N CYS A 505 7.07 -12.18 -24.03
CA CYS A 505 7.84 -13.17 -24.74
C CYS A 505 8.65 -12.48 -25.83
N GLY A 506 9.93 -12.79 -25.90
CA GLY A 506 10.84 -12.30 -26.93
C GLY A 506 11.72 -13.44 -27.44
N CYS A 507 12.30 -13.24 -28.60
CA CYS A 507 13.25 -14.20 -29.14
C CYS A 507 14.43 -14.39 -28.18
N ARG A 508 14.92 -15.63 -28.05
CA ARG A 508 16.08 -15.94 -27.21
C ARG A 508 17.32 -15.16 -27.66
N ASN A 509 18.29 -15.01 -26.78
CA ASN A 509 19.56 -14.35 -27.09
C ASN A 509 20.15 -14.84 -28.44
N HIS A 510 20.75 -13.94 -29.18
CA HIS A 510 21.29 -14.15 -30.54
C HIS A 510 20.22 -14.42 -31.60
N LYS A 511 18.95 -14.09 -31.32
CA LYS A 511 17.87 -14.08 -32.29
C LYS A 511 17.13 -12.75 -32.25
N ILE A 512 16.60 -12.32 -33.40
CA ILE A 512 15.80 -11.10 -33.56
C ILE A 512 14.40 -11.46 -34.06
N ASN A 513 13.36 -10.87 -33.50
CA ASN A 513 12.00 -11.02 -33.99
C ASN A 513 11.77 -10.07 -35.16
N ILE A 514 11.48 -10.62 -36.34
CA ILE A 514 11.20 -9.87 -37.57
C ILE A 514 9.70 -9.72 -37.86
N ALA A 515 8.82 -10.32 -37.08
CA ALA A 515 7.37 -10.15 -37.23
C ALA A 515 6.95 -8.70 -36.97
N LEU A 516 5.88 -8.26 -37.62
CA LEU A 516 5.31 -6.92 -37.44
C LEU A 516 4.87 -6.74 -35.98
N GLU A 517 5.19 -5.58 -35.41
CA GLU A 517 4.80 -5.21 -34.07
C GLU A 517 3.26 -5.24 -33.88
N GLY A 518 2.79 -5.79 -32.76
CA GLY A 518 1.36 -5.93 -32.49
C GLY A 518 0.65 -7.09 -33.17
N SER A 519 1.32 -7.83 -34.06
CA SER A 519 0.73 -9.01 -34.72
C SER A 519 0.51 -10.20 -33.75
N GLY A 520 1.18 -10.20 -32.61
CA GLY A 520 1.20 -11.34 -31.68
C GLY A 520 1.95 -12.56 -32.23
N LEU A 521 2.63 -12.41 -33.36
CA LEU A 521 3.46 -13.43 -34.00
C LEU A 521 4.92 -13.25 -33.59
N PHE A 522 5.68 -14.34 -33.65
CA PHE A 522 7.12 -14.34 -33.42
C PHE A 522 7.78 -15.09 -34.57
N ASP A 523 8.66 -14.40 -35.26
CA ASP A 523 9.53 -14.98 -36.29
C ASP A 523 10.98 -14.71 -35.89
N CYS A 524 11.56 -15.66 -35.17
CA CYS A 524 12.87 -15.54 -34.55
C CYS A 524 13.99 -15.99 -35.44
N LEU A 525 14.62 -15.08 -36.18
CA LEU A 525 15.78 -15.36 -36.99
C LEU A 525 17.09 -15.26 -36.19
N PRO A 526 18.08 -16.11 -36.50
CA PRO A 526 19.43 -15.94 -35.96
C PRO A 526 20.01 -14.60 -36.36
N CYS A 527 20.63 -13.90 -35.40
CA CYS A 527 21.33 -12.66 -35.71
C CYS A 527 22.60 -12.94 -36.50
N SER A 528 22.75 -12.21 -37.61
CA SER A 528 23.98 -12.24 -38.42
C SER A 528 25.17 -11.64 -37.65
N ASP A 529 26.40 -11.94 -38.08
CA ASP A 529 27.63 -11.50 -37.40
C ASP A 529 27.74 -9.99 -37.20
N GLY A 530 27.06 -9.19 -38.03
CA GLY A 530 27.03 -7.74 -37.93
C GLY A 530 25.98 -7.17 -36.95
N LEU A 531 25.11 -8.00 -36.37
CA LEU A 531 24.11 -7.60 -35.39
C LEU A 531 24.51 -7.98 -33.96
N ASN A 532 24.22 -7.11 -33.03
CA ASN A 532 24.22 -7.41 -31.63
C ASN A 532 22.76 -7.54 -31.18
N CYS A 533 22.36 -8.74 -30.75
CA CYS A 533 21.00 -9.01 -30.33
C CYS A 533 20.98 -9.55 -28.87
N GLN A 534 20.41 -8.77 -28.01
CA GLN A 534 20.14 -9.16 -26.62
C GLN A 534 18.63 -9.25 -26.44
N PHE A 535 18.21 -10.02 -25.49
CA PHE A 535 16.79 -10.18 -25.19
C PHE A 535 16.17 -8.87 -24.66
N PRO A 536 14.99 -8.47 -25.11
CA PRO A 536 14.24 -8.91 -26.27
C PRO A 536 14.61 -8.11 -27.53
N SER A 537 15.22 -8.74 -28.51
CA SER A 537 15.54 -8.07 -29.79
C SER A 537 14.37 -8.17 -30.75
N THR A 538 13.91 -7.03 -31.26
CA THR A 538 12.89 -6.92 -32.32
C THR A 538 13.37 -6.01 -33.42
N ILE A 539 12.79 -6.17 -34.62
CA ILE A 539 13.08 -5.26 -35.74
C ILE A 539 12.72 -3.81 -35.37
N GLN A 540 11.67 -3.60 -34.59
CA GLN A 540 11.28 -2.27 -34.12
C GLN A 540 12.33 -1.66 -33.19
N ASN A 541 12.88 -2.46 -32.26
CA ASN A 541 13.95 -1.99 -31.37
C ASN A 541 15.22 -1.63 -32.16
N LEU A 542 15.48 -2.35 -33.24
CA LEU A 542 16.59 -2.05 -34.16
C LEU A 542 16.38 -0.72 -34.89
N MET A 543 15.13 -0.41 -35.28
CA MET A 543 14.78 0.79 -36.03
C MET A 543 14.66 2.03 -35.15
N ASP A 544 13.90 1.95 -34.05
CA ASP A 544 13.41 3.09 -33.30
C ASP A 544 13.82 3.07 -31.81
N GLY A 545 14.51 2.03 -31.33
CA GLY A 545 14.94 1.88 -29.95
C GLY A 545 15.78 3.07 -29.47
N PRO A 546 15.69 3.50 -28.20
CA PRO A 546 16.57 4.53 -27.64
C PRO A 546 18.05 4.10 -27.74
N GLU A 547 18.95 5.05 -27.94
CA GLU A 547 20.39 4.79 -28.13
C GLU A 547 21.07 4.12 -26.93
N ASP A 548 20.48 4.28 -25.73
CA ASP A 548 20.97 3.70 -24.47
C ASP A 548 20.43 2.28 -24.19
N GLN A 549 19.51 1.75 -25.04
CA GLN A 549 18.97 0.40 -24.92
C GLN A 549 19.59 -0.54 -25.94
N THR A 550 20.42 -1.45 -25.46
CA THR A 550 21.27 -2.34 -26.24
C THR A 550 20.58 -3.63 -26.73
N PHE A 551 19.26 -3.64 -26.95
CA PHE A 551 18.52 -4.87 -27.31
C PHE A 551 18.85 -5.35 -28.72
N ALA A 552 18.87 -4.44 -29.69
CA ALA A 552 19.30 -4.72 -31.04
C ALA A 552 20.06 -3.53 -31.63
N THR A 553 21.29 -3.75 -32.07
CA THR A 553 22.14 -2.71 -32.68
C THR A 553 23.03 -3.31 -33.76
N ILE A 554 23.33 -2.52 -34.77
CA ILE A 554 24.33 -2.87 -35.79
C ILE A 554 25.71 -2.67 -35.18
N LYS A 555 26.61 -3.63 -35.37
CA LYS A 555 28.00 -3.50 -34.91
C LYS A 555 28.76 -2.50 -35.78
N SER A 556 29.73 -1.82 -35.20
CA SER A 556 30.64 -0.95 -35.95
C SER A 556 31.32 -1.74 -37.10
N GLY A 557 31.45 -1.13 -38.28
CA GLY A 557 31.93 -1.75 -39.48
C GLY A 557 30.87 -2.44 -40.33
N TYR A 558 29.61 -2.39 -39.89
CA TYR A 558 28.48 -2.90 -40.66
C TYR A 558 27.41 -1.82 -40.85
N PHE A 559 26.63 -1.97 -41.92
CA PHE A 559 25.54 -1.08 -42.29
C PHE A 559 24.33 -1.89 -42.75
N SER A 560 23.14 -1.39 -42.53
CA SER A 560 21.90 -1.83 -43.17
C SER A 560 21.04 -0.63 -43.54
N THR A 561 20.12 -0.83 -44.49
CA THR A 561 19.15 0.21 -44.87
C THR A 561 17.94 0.21 -43.95
N LYS A 562 17.22 1.34 -43.92
CA LYS A 562 15.93 1.42 -43.15
C LYS A 562 14.85 0.54 -43.77
N ASP A 563 14.92 0.31 -45.10
CA ASP A 563 13.95 -0.52 -45.82
C ASP A 563 14.19 -2.02 -45.63
N ASP A 564 15.45 -2.41 -45.34
CA ASP A 564 15.83 -3.79 -45.06
C ASP A 564 16.86 -3.81 -43.91
N PRO A 565 16.40 -3.68 -42.69
CA PRO A 565 17.27 -3.48 -41.53
C PRO A 565 18.03 -4.75 -41.09
N THR A 566 17.64 -5.92 -41.57
CA THR A 566 18.27 -7.20 -41.23
C THR A 566 19.33 -7.66 -42.21
N SER A 567 19.36 -7.09 -43.40
CA SER A 567 20.40 -7.35 -44.41
C SER A 567 21.61 -6.45 -44.15
N LEU A 568 22.67 -7.06 -43.65
CA LEU A 568 23.87 -6.35 -43.24
C LEU A 568 24.96 -6.38 -44.34
N TYR A 569 25.51 -5.22 -44.59
CA TYR A 569 26.62 -5.02 -45.49
C TYR A 569 27.88 -4.69 -44.68
N ARG A 570 29.00 -5.32 -45.00
CA ARG A 570 30.29 -4.97 -44.40
C ARG A 570 30.84 -3.74 -45.08
N CYS A 571 31.24 -2.76 -44.32
CA CYS A 571 31.78 -1.51 -44.84
C CYS A 571 33.30 -1.60 -45.08
N GLU A 572 33.76 -1.07 -46.19
CA GLU A 572 35.18 -0.90 -46.47
C GLU A 572 35.45 0.54 -46.90
N PRO A 573 36.22 1.31 -46.10
CA PRO A 573 36.77 0.94 -44.80
C PRO A 573 35.69 0.87 -43.69
N ALA A 574 35.91 0.02 -42.69
CA ALA A 574 34.99 -0.20 -41.59
C ALA A 574 34.62 1.09 -40.79
N SER A 575 35.51 2.09 -40.83
CA SER A 575 35.31 3.39 -40.17
C SER A 575 34.17 4.23 -40.75
N TYR A 576 33.65 3.89 -41.91
CA TYR A 576 32.51 4.60 -42.55
C TYR A 576 31.19 4.25 -41.88
N CYS A 577 31.12 3.12 -41.23
CA CYS A 577 29.91 2.65 -40.55
C CYS A 577 30.11 2.61 -39.05
N PRO A 578 29.53 3.56 -38.31
CA PRO A 578 29.69 3.64 -36.87
C PRO A 578 28.99 2.48 -36.15
N GLY A 579 28.06 1.81 -36.82
CA GLY A 579 27.09 0.91 -36.19
C GLY A 579 25.93 1.71 -35.60
N GLY A 580 25.12 1.09 -34.75
CA GLY A 580 23.95 1.74 -34.19
C GLY A 580 22.66 1.35 -34.88
N LYS A 581 21.99 2.30 -35.53
CA LYS A 581 20.70 2.08 -36.21
C LYS A 581 20.84 1.92 -37.72
N PRO A 582 19.85 1.27 -38.36
CA PRO A 582 19.80 1.21 -39.82
C PRO A 582 19.81 2.59 -40.48
N GLY A 583 20.65 2.73 -41.49
CA GLY A 583 20.79 3.97 -42.26
C GLY A 583 21.75 5.00 -41.66
N GLU A 584 22.46 4.70 -40.57
CA GLU A 584 23.45 5.59 -39.96
C GLU A 584 24.83 5.42 -40.59
N CYS A 585 25.42 6.55 -41.02
CA CYS A 585 26.75 6.65 -41.62
C CYS A 585 27.56 7.76 -40.97
N THR A 586 28.90 7.63 -41.00
CA THR A 586 29.79 8.71 -40.53
C THR A 586 29.89 9.87 -41.53
N GLY A 587 29.98 11.11 -41.02
CA GLY A 587 30.37 12.28 -41.81
C GLY A 587 29.40 12.73 -42.89
N GLY A 588 28.09 12.42 -42.78
CA GLY A 588 27.08 12.84 -43.77
C GLY A 588 27.05 12.01 -45.07
N LEU A 589 27.73 10.87 -45.08
CA LEU A 589 27.63 9.90 -46.15
C LEU A 589 26.22 9.30 -46.23
N THR A 590 25.75 9.04 -47.46
CA THR A 590 24.41 8.44 -47.69
C THR A 590 24.51 7.33 -48.73
N GLY A 591 23.65 6.32 -48.61
CA GLY A 591 23.56 5.22 -49.57
C GLY A 591 24.08 3.88 -49.05
N VAL A 592 24.11 2.88 -49.92
CA VAL A 592 24.57 1.51 -49.65
C VAL A 592 25.84 1.21 -50.42
N PRO A 593 26.90 0.76 -49.74
CA PRO A 593 27.27 1.00 -48.35
C PRO A 593 27.85 2.40 -48.16
N CYS A 594 27.50 3.12 -47.12
CA CYS A 594 28.06 4.46 -46.94
C CYS A 594 29.50 4.56 -47.34
#